data_4c2e5bcab4b6568151d0c6f16cf2e7bb
#
_entry.id   4c2e5bcab4b6568151d0c6f16cf2e7bb
#
_cell.length_a   1.000
_cell.length_b   1.000
_cell.length_c   1.000
_cell.angle_alpha   90.00
_cell.angle_beta   90.00
_cell.angle_gamma   90.00
#
_symmetry.space_group_name_H-M   'P 1'
#
loop_
_entity.id
_entity.type
_entity.pdbx_description
1 polymer ?
#
loop_
_entity_poly.entity_id
_entity_poly.type
_entity_poly.pdbx_seq_one_letter_code
_entity_poly.pdbx_strand_id
1 'polypeptide(L)'
;MSARVALAKMAADGLITLPAPTGPQPVPRRHLEATIEEGPMLACSLGELGSVSLVRVDTRSDSATWNELIGRFHYLGYTRASGAQLRYLAISNGRPLGAIGFGAAAWALQDRDTFIGWDAKTRRQRLHLVVGNPRYLILPWVRVPHLASHLLGAVARALPGHWVERYGYAPVLLETFVDVGRYAGTCYKAANWVRVGQTKGRGKLDRNKAYALGVKDIYCYPLSRNFRTKLLGEGNPAS
;
A
#
# COMPACT_ATOMS: atom_id res chain seq x y z
N MET A 1 -4.55 -23.80 -11.93
CA MET A 1 -5.53 -24.32 -10.94
C MET A 1 -4.93 -24.10 -9.55
N SER A 2 -5.71 -23.62 -8.57
CA SER A 2 -5.18 -23.45 -7.20
C SER A 2 -5.11 -24.81 -6.50
N ALA A 3 -4.09 -25.03 -5.65
CA ALA A 3 -3.94 -26.28 -4.89
C ALA A 3 -5.23 -26.66 -4.13
N ARG A 4 -5.93 -25.68 -3.59
CA ARG A 4 -7.21 -25.89 -2.88
C ARG A 4 -8.30 -26.47 -3.80
N VAL A 5 -8.39 -26.02 -5.04
CA VAL A 5 -9.37 -26.53 -6.03
C VAL A 5 -8.97 -27.95 -6.47
N ALA A 6 -7.68 -28.22 -6.65
CA ALA A 6 -7.19 -29.56 -6.97
C ALA A 6 -7.51 -30.57 -5.85
N LEU A 7 -7.22 -30.22 -4.60
CA LEU A 7 -7.52 -31.06 -3.43
C LEU A 7 -9.03 -31.32 -3.27
N ALA A 8 -9.87 -30.29 -3.46
CA ALA A 8 -11.32 -30.45 -3.39
C ALA A 8 -11.85 -31.39 -4.49
N LYS A 9 -11.29 -31.30 -5.70
CA LYS A 9 -11.64 -32.20 -6.80
C LYS A 9 -11.19 -33.66 -6.52
N MET A 10 -9.95 -33.85 -6.02
CA MET A 10 -9.47 -35.18 -5.65
C MET A 10 -10.31 -35.81 -4.53
N ALA A 11 -10.81 -35.01 -3.59
CA ALA A 11 -11.71 -35.50 -2.56
C ALA A 11 -13.10 -35.86 -3.12
N ALA A 12 -13.63 -35.07 -4.03
CA ALA A 12 -14.88 -35.37 -4.72
C ALA A 12 -14.80 -36.63 -5.60
N ASP A 13 -13.63 -36.86 -6.20
CA ASP A 13 -13.33 -38.06 -7.03
C ASP A 13 -12.97 -39.27 -6.14
N GLY A 14 -13.06 -39.18 -4.79
CA GLY A 14 -12.77 -40.29 -3.86
C GLY A 14 -11.30 -40.67 -3.74
N LEU A 15 -10.38 -39.89 -4.34
CA LEU A 15 -8.95 -40.19 -4.36
C LEU A 15 -8.24 -39.86 -3.04
N ILE A 16 -8.78 -38.93 -2.26
CA ILE A 16 -8.27 -38.55 -0.95
C ILE A 16 -9.41 -38.24 0.00
N THR A 17 -9.18 -38.39 1.29
CA THR A 17 -10.08 -37.90 2.34
C THR A 17 -9.51 -36.62 2.92
N LEU A 18 -10.24 -35.51 2.80
CA LEU A 18 -9.84 -34.26 3.43
C LEU A 18 -10.11 -34.33 4.94
N PRO A 19 -9.18 -33.85 5.79
CA PRO A 19 -9.46 -33.74 7.22
C PRO A 19 -10.65 -32.79 7.45
N ALA A 20 -11.40 -33.04 8.51
CA ALA A 20 -12.48 -32.14 8.93
C ALA A 20 -11.91 -30.72 9.13
N PRO A 21 -12.67 -29.66 8.78
CA PRO A 21 -12.23 -28.29 8.99
C PRO A 21 -11.88 -28.08 10.46
N THR A 22 -10.61 -27.81 10.77
CA THR A 22 -10.09 -27.63 12.14
C THR A 22 -10.19 -26.18 12.64
N GLY A 23 -10.86 -25.31 11.93
CA GLY A 23 -11.00 -23.90 12.31
C GLY A 23 -12.37 -23.57 12.86
N PRO A 24 -12.49 -22.64 13.81
CA PRO A 24 -13.78 -22.09 14.17
C PRO A 24 -14.45 -21.53 12.92
N GLN A 25 -15.75 -21.81 12.77
CA GLN A 25 -16.58 -21.20 11.73
C GLN A 25 -16.30 -19.69 11.69
N PRO A 26 -16.26 -19.05 10.51
CA PRO A 26 -16.10 -17.60 10.46
C PRO A 26 -17.19 -16.96 11.33
N VAL A 27 -16.80 -16.49 12.51
CA VAL A 27 -17.70 -15.71 13.34
C VAL A 27 -18.12 -14.52 12.49
N PRO A 28 -19.44 -14.26 12.31
CA PRO A 28 -19.90 -13.07 11.63
C PRO A 28 -19.11 -11.88 12.17
N ARG A 29 -18.49 -11.10 11.28
CA ARG A 29 -17.74 -9.91 11.71
C ARG A 29 -18.71 -9.07 12.53
N ARG A 30 -18.52 -9.01 13.84
CA ARG A 30 -19.15 -7.98 14.64
C ARG A 30 -18.81 -6.67 13.95
N HIS A 31 -19.82 -5.92 13.53
CA HIS A 31 -19.65 -4.51 13.24
C HIS A 31 -19.07 -3.92 14.52
N LEU A 32 -17.78 -3.63 14.52
CA LEU A 32 -17.18 -2.83 15.58
C LEU A 32 -17.94 -1.52 15.56
N GLU A 33 -18.60 -1.19 16.63
CA GLU A 33 -19.20 0.13 16.82
C GLU A 33 -18.10 1.15 16.51
N ALA A 34 -18.46 2.19 15.78
CA ALA A 34 -17.52 3.22 15.39
C ALA A 34 -16.91 3.85 16.66
N THR A 35 -15.63 3.61 16.90
CA THR A 35 -14.93 4.11 18.10
C THR A 35 -14.28 5.46 17.84
N ILE A 36 -14.13 5.85 16.54
CA ILE A 36 -13.55 7.12 16.16
C ILE A 36 -14.68 8.07 15.74
N GLU A 37 -14.89 9.10 16.53
CA GLU A 37 -15.79 10.20 16.18
C GLU A 37 -15.16 11.08 15.11
N GLU A 38 -16.00 11.63 14.22
CA GLU A 38 -15.57 12.66 13.29
C GLU A 38 -15.19 13.90 14.09
N GLY A 39 -13.94 14.33 13.98
CA GLY A 39 -13.45 15.50 14.70
C GLY A 39 -14.00 16.81 14.12
N PRO A 40 -13.94 17.90 14.87
CA PRO A 40 -14.24 19.22 14.34
C PRO A 40 -13.30 19.54 13.17
N MET A 41 -13.77 20.39 12.24
CA MET A 41 -12.98 20.87 11.11
C MET A 41 -11.65 21.46 11.60
N LEU A 42 -10.55 20.94 11.06
CA LEU A 42 -9.19 21.43 11.29
C LEU A 42 -8.73 22.15 10.02
N ALA A 43 -8.82 23.46 10.02
CA ALA A 43 -8.39 24.32 8.91
C ALA A 43 -7.33 25.29 9.43
N CYS A 44 -6.07 25.05 9.04
CA CYS A 44 -4.93 25.87 9.42
C CYS A 44 -3.78 25.66 8.43
N SER A 45 -2.75 26.47 8.52
CA SER A 45 -1.49 26.22 7.79
C SER A 45 -0.71 25.06 8.42
N LEU A 46 0.25 24.52 7.68
CA LEU A 46 1.13 23.45 8.19
C LEU A 46 2.00 23.94 9.38
N GLY A 47 2.37 25.23 9.38
CA GLY A 47 3.11 25.84 10.49
C GLY A 47 2.28 25.95 11.78
N GLU A 48 1.01 26.33 11.67
CA GLU A 48 0.08 26.42 12.81
C GLU A 48 -0.32 25.05 13.35
N LEU A 49 -0.32 24.03 12.50
CA LEU A 49 -0.59 22.64 12.90
C LEU A 49 0.43 22.12 13.93
N GLY A 50 1.66 22.65 13.91
CA GLY A 50 2.74 22.21 14.75
C GLY A 50 3.39 20.89 14.26
N SER A 51 3.98 20.14 15.17
CA SER A 51 4.69 18.90 14.81
C SER A 51 3.72 17.81 14.37
N VAL A 52 4.05 17.15 13.27
CA VAL A 52 3.32 16.00 12.76
C VAL A 52 4.17 14.75 12.93
N SER A 53 3.66 13.79 13.69
CA SER A 53 4.30 12.51 13.95
C SER A 53 3.74 11.42 13.05
N LEU A 54 4.63 10.55 12.55
CA LEU A 54 4.26 9.30 11.88
C LEU A 54 4.40 8.15 12.89
N VAL A 55 3.28 7.67 13.39
CA VAL A 55 3.24 6.55 14.34
C VAL A 55 3.09 5.26 13.54
N ARG A 56 4.09 4.37 13.66
CA ARG A 56 4.02 3.04 13.07
C ARG A 56 2.97 2.20 13.79
N VAL A 57 2.13 1.49 13.03
CA VAL A 57 1.05 0.66 13.55
C VAL A 57 1.61 -0.69 14.00
N ASP A 58 1.99 -0.80 15.25
CA ASP A 58 2.59 -2.00 15.84
C ASP A 58 1.68 -2.67 16.88
N THR A 59 0.76 -1.94 17.50
CA THR A 59 -0.16 -2.45 18.51
C THR A 59 -1.51 -2.89 17.93
N ARG A 60 -2.28 -3.64 18.71
CA ARG A 60 -3.67 -3.98 18.35
C ARG A 60 -4.57 -2.75 18.31
N SER A 61 -4.37 -1.80 19.21
CA SER A 61 -5.11 -0.54 19.26
C SER A 61 -4.86 0.29 18.00
N ASP A 62 -3.58 0.54 17.65
CA ASP A 62 -3.24 1.28 16.43
C ASP A 62 -3.80 0.59 15.18
N SER A 63 -3.76 -0.75 15.17
CA SER A 63 -4.31 -1.54 14.08
C SER A 63 -5.84 -1.40 13.97
N ALA A 64 -6.56 -1.36 15.07
CA ALA A 64 -8.00 -1.12 15.08
C ALA A 64 -8.32 0.29 14.56
N THR A 65 -7.63 1.30 15.09
CA THR A 65 -7.73 2.70 14.65
C THR A 65 -7.47 2.84 13.14
N TRP A 66 -6.34 2.31 12.66
CA TRP A 66 -5.99 2.39 11.24
C TRP A 66 -7.02 1.71 10.34
N ASN A 67 -7.49 0.51 10.73
CA ASN A 67 -8.48 -0.26 9.98
C ASN A 67 -9.82 0.47 9.91
N GLU A 68 -10.25 1.08 11.01
CA GLU A 68 -11.48 1.86 11.07
C GLU A 68 -11.39 3.11 10.20
N LEU A 69 -10.31 3.90 10.32
CA LEU A 69 -10.10 5.08 9.49
C LEU A 69 -10.13 4.75 8.00
N ILE A 70 -9.40 3.72 7.58
CA ILE A 70 -9.39 3.29 6.18
C ILE A 70 -10.73 2.70 5.76
N GLY A 71 -11.37 1.93 6.63
CA GLY A 71 -12.67 1.31 6.34
C GLY A 71 -13.79 2.32 6.10
N ARG A 72 -13.80 3.39 6.89
CA ARG A 72 -14.87 4.43 6.86
C ARG A 72 -14.59 5.51 5.83
N PHE A 73 -13.34 5.98 5.72
CA PHE A 73 -13.05 7.24 5.02
C PHE A 73 -12.21 7.08 3.75
N HIS A 74 -11.60 5.90 3.50
CA HIS A 74 -10.90 5.68 2.24
C HIS A 74 -11.82 5.04 1.20
N TYR A 75 -11.87 5.59 0.00
CA TYR A 75 -12.81 5.18 -1.08
C TYR A 75 -12.73 3.69 -1.48
N LEU A 76 -11.58 3.03 -1.28
CA LEU A 76 -11.43 1.58 -1.48
C LEU A 76 -11.77 0.75 -0.23
N GLY A 77 -12.08 1.39 0.88
CA GLY A 77 -12.31 0.71 2.14
C GLY A 77 -11.11 -0.09 2.64
N TYR A 78 -11.34 -0.83 3.74
CA TYR A 78 -10.36 -1.72 4.33
C TYR A 78 -10.44 -3.12 3.72
N THR A 79 -9.28 -3.63 3.32
CA THR A 79 -9.08 -5.03 2.99
C THR A 79 -7.80 -5.52 3.64
N ARG A 80 -7.82 -6.73 4.21
CA ARG A 80 -6.63 -7.31 4.80
C ARG A 80 -5.56 -7.53 3.72
N ALA A 81 -4.41 -6.90 3.89
CA ALA A 81 -3.28 -7.10 3.01
C ALA A 81 -2.59 -8.45 3.32
N SER A 82 -2.04 -9.07 2.28
CA SER A 82 -1.21 -10.28 2.40
C SER A 82 0.25 -9.89 2.17
N GLY A 83 1.17 -10.57 2.86
CA GLY A 83 2.61 -10.37 2.70
C GLY A 83 3.15 -9.19 3.52
N ALA A 84 4.33 -8.71 3.10
CA ALA A 84 5.02 -7.62 3.77
C ALA A 84 4.19 -6.33 3.73
N GLN A 85 4.05 -5.67 4.88
CA GLN A 85 3.29 -4.42 4.99
C GLN A 85 3.75 -3.56 6.17
N LEU A 86 3.72 -2.26 5.99
CA LEU A 86 3.84 -1.27 7.06
C LEU A 86 2.68 -0.28 6.97
N ARG A 87 2.18 0.13 8.11
CA ARG A 87 1.06 1.06 8.24
C ARG A 87 1.45 2.17 9.20
N TYR A 88 0.98 3.38 8.92
CA TYR A 88 1.26 4.56 9.72
C TYR A 88 -0.02 5.34 9.99
N LEU A 89 -0.10 5.91 11.18
CA LEU A 89 -1.03 6.97 11.54
C LEU A 89 -0.26 8.29 11.52
N ALA A 90 -0.80 9.30 10.87
CA ALA A 90 -0.31 10.66 10.96
C ALA A 90 -1.05 11.35 12.11
N ILE A 91 -0.32 11.88 13.09
CA ILE A 91 -0.89 12.44 14.32
C ILE A 91 -0.24 13.80 14.58
N SER A 92 -1.04 14.78 14.98
CA SER A 92 -0.58 16.05 15.56
C SER A 92 -1.39 16.35 16.83
N ASN A 93 -0.71 16.76 17.91
CA ASN A 93 -1.32 17.08 19.19
C ASN A 93 -2.32 16.01 19.68
N GLY A 94 -1.97 14.72 19.53
CA GLY A 94 -2.81 13.59 19.90
C GLY A 94 -3.99 13.30 18.95
N ARG A 95 -4.21 14.12 17.92
CA ARG A 95 -5.32 13.99 16.96
C ARG A 95 -4.86 13.28 15.69
N PRO A 96 -5.57 12.26 15.21
CA PRO A 96 -5.29 11.65 13.92
C PRO A 96 -5.60 12.63 12.78
N LEU A 97 -4.68 12.73 11.84
CA LEU A 97 -4.79 13.54 10.62
C LEU A 97 -5.02 12.68 9.39
N GLY A 98 -4.56 11.44 9.42
CA GLY A 98 -4.64 10.53 8.29
C GLY A 98 -4.02 9.17 8.55
N ALA A 99 -4.11 8.30 7.55
CA ALA A 99 -3.61 6.93 7.61
C ALA A 99 -2.93 6.56 6.29
N ILE A 100 -1.77 5.92 6.39
CA ILE A 100 -0.95 5.55 5.24
C ILE A 100 -0.60 4.07 5.33
N GLY A 101 -0.71 3.34 4.22
CA GLY A 101 -0.38 1.92 4.16
C GLY A 101 0.56 1.59 3.02
N PHE A 102 1.52 0.74 3.31
CA PHE A 102 2.48 0.20 2.36
C PHE A 102 2.42 -1.32 2.34
N GLY A 103 2.70 -1.92 1.19
CA GLY A 103 2.65 -3.37 1.05
C GLY A 103 3.39 -3.84 -0.21
N ALA A 104 3.20 -5.12 -0.55
CA ALA A 104 3.83 -5.69 -1.74
C ALA A 104 3.43 -4.93 -3.02
N ALA A 105 4.41 -4.77 -3.91
CA ALA A 105 4.22 -4.19 -5.23
C ALA A 105 3.30 -5.02 -6.14
N ALA A 106 2.76 -4.40 -7.19
CA ALA A 106 2.05 -5.13 -8.24
C ALA A 106 2.98 -6.12 -8.94
N TRP A 107 2.49 -7.36 -9.16
CA TRP A 107 3.31 -8.44 -9.71
C TRP A 107 3.92 -8.09 -11.08
N ALA A 108 3.13 -7.55 -11.99
CA ALA A 108 3.55 -7.16 -13.32
C ALA A 108 2.87 -5.85 -13.71
N LEU A 109 3.66 -4.86 -14.08
CA LEU A 109 3.20 -3.53 -14.39
C LEU A 109 4.11 -2.94 -15.48
N GLN A 110 3.64 -2.97 -16.73
CA GLN A 110 4.45 -2.65 -17.90
C GLN A 110 5.18 -1.31 -17.80
N ASP A 111 4.45 -0.24 -17.47
CA ASP A 111 5.04 1.12 -17.45
C ASP A 111 6.08 1.29 -16.34
N ARG A 112 5.83 0.72 -15.14
CA ARG A 112 6.84 0.66 -14.08
C ARG A 112 8.04 -0.18 -14.50
N ASP A 113 7.82 -1.33 -15.11
CA ASP A 113 8.88 -2.25 -15.54
C ASP A 113 9.77 -1.59 -16.61
N THR A 114 9.17 -0.85 -17.54
CA THR A 114 9.87 -0.01 -18.52
C THR A 114 10.64 1.13 -17.84
N PHE A 115 10.03 1.81 -16.87
CA PHE A 115 10.69 2.90 -16.11
C PHE A 115 11.93 2.41 -15.35
N ILE A 116 11.92 1.19 -14.83
CA ILE A 116 13.07 0.56 -14.17
C ILE A 116 14.08 0.06 -15.20
N GLY A 117 13.62 -0.51 -16.31
CA GLY A 117 14.44 -1.11 -17.35
C GLY A 117 14.75 -2.60 -17.16
N TRP A 118 13.99 -3.31 -16.31
CA TRP A 118 14.21 -4.73 -16.05
C TRP A 118 13.39 -5.66 -16.93
N ASP A 119 13.86 -6.88 -17.08
CA ASP A 119 13.14 -7.97 -17.73
C ASP A 119 12.27 -8.75 -16.72
N ALA A 120 11.52 -9.74 -17.23
CA ALA A 120 10.65 -10.56 -16.39
C ALA A 120 11.42 -11.44 -15.39
N LYS A 121 12.66 -11.84 -15.71
CA LYS A 121 13.52 -12.65 -14.83
C LYS A 121 14.02 -11.80 -13.66
N THR A 122 14.60 -10.66 -13.94
CA THR A 122 15.09 -9.69 -12.96
C THR A 122 13.96 -9.20 -12.06
N ARG A 123 12.78 -8.87 -12.64
CA ARG A 123 11.60 -8.53 -11.86
C ARG A 123 11.23 -9.61 -10.84
N ARG A 124 11.17 -10.89 -11.23
CA ARG A 124 10.82 -11.97 -10.28
C ARG A 124 11.80 -12.05 -9.11
N GLN A 125 13.06 -11.77 -9.34
CA GLN A 125 14.10 -11.81 -8.32
C GLN A 125 14.10 -10.56 -7.42
N ARG A 126 13.77 -9.38 -7.96
CA ARG A 126 13.99 -8.09 -7.31
C ARG A 126 12.71 -7.34 -6.94
N LEU A 127 11.52 -7.87 -7.28
CA LEU A 127 10.24 -7.20 -7.02
C LEU A 127 10.01 -6.87 -5.54
N HIS A 128 10.57 -7.65 -4.62
CA HIS A 128 10.49 -7.39 -3.18
C HIS A 128 11.13 -6.05 -2.76
N LEU A 129 12.04 -5.51 -3.57
CA LEU A 129 12.65 -4.19 -3.36
C LEU A 129 11.75 -3.02 -3.79
N VAL A 130 10.61 -3.30 -4.42
CA VAL A 130 9.59 -2.32 -4.75
C VAL A 130 8.42 -2.46 -3.78
N VAL A 131 7.97 -1.34 -3.23
CA VAL A 131 6.90 -1.32 -2.22
C VAL A 131 5.76 -0.44 -2.73
N GLY A 132 4.55 -0.98 -2.72
CA GLY A 132 3.34 -0.27 -3.10
C GLY A 132 2.75 0.55 -1.97
N ASN A 133 2.15 1.71 -2.30
CA ASN A 133 1.32 2.50 -1.39
C ASN A 133 -0.16 2.36 -1.79
N PRO A 134 -0.86 1.29 -1.33
CA PRO A 134 -2.24 1.02 -1.71
C PRO A 134 -3.28 1.85 -0.95
N ARG A 135 -2.91 2.49 0.15
CA ARG A 135 -3.79 3.29 0.99
C ARG A 135 -3.10 4.57 1.43
N TYR A 136 -3.70 5.67 1.08
CA TYR A 136 -3.30 7.00 1.51
C TYR A 136 -4.54 7.84 1.79
N LEU A 137 -4.72 8.27 3.01
CA LEU A 137 -5.89 8.98 3.51
C LEU A 137 -5.45 10.20 4.31
N ILE A 138 -5.97 11.38 3.95
CA ILE A 138 -6.12 12.52 4.83
C ILE A 138 -7.58 12.55 5.24
N LEU A 139 -7.86 12.73 6.53
CA LEU A 139 -9.23 12.67 7.04
C LEU A 139 -10.08 13.80 6.47
N PRO A 140 -11.38 13.58 6.20
CA PRO A 140 -12.23 14.56 5.50
C PRO A 140 -12.34 15.92 6.18
N TRP A 141 -12.19 15.97 7.50
CA TRP A 141 -12.23 17.20 8.29
C TRP A 141 -10.87 17.88 8.49
N VAL A 142 -9.82 17.35 7.85
CA VAL A 142 -8.47 17.94 7.89
C VAL A 142 -8.21 18.71 6.61
N ARG A 143 -8.19 20.05 6.72
CA ARG A 143 -8.00 21.00 5.62
C ARG A 143 -6.72 21.80 5.82
N VAL A 144 -5.59 21.12 5.75
CA VAL A 144 -4.26 21.72 5.95
C VAL A 144 -3.50 21.66 4.62
N PRO A 145 -3.27 22.81 3.95
CA PRO A 145 -2.52 22.88 2.71
C PRO A 145 -1.15 22.21 2.85
N HIS A 146 -0.71 21.51 1.81
CA HIS A 146 0.57 20.80 1.73
C HIS A 146 0.78 19.62 2.69
N LEU A 147 -0.14 19.35 3.64
CA LEU A 147 -0.01 18.25 4.58
C LEU A 147 0.21 16.90 3.86
N ALA A 148 -0.55 16.65 2.81
CA ALA A 148 -0.46 15.40 2.09
C ALA A 148 0.95 15.18 1.49
N SER A 149 1.52 16.13 0.77
CA SER A 149 2.87 16.02 0.23
C SER A 149 3.95 15.98 1.33
N HIS A 150 3.75 16.72 2.42
CA HIS A 150 4.61 16.69 3.60
C HIS A 150 4.70 15.28 4.21
N LEU A 151 3.56 14.62 4.41
CA LEU A 151 3.47 13.25 4.94
C LEU A 151 4.11 12.22 4.00
N LEU A 152 3.91 12.35 2.68
CA LEU A 152 4.57 11.49 1.70
C LEU A 152 6.10 11.62 1.78
N GLY A 153 6.62 12.83 1.92
CA GLY A 153 8.05 13.08 2.12
C GLY A 153 8.57 12.52 3.45
N ALA A 154 7.81 12.70 4.54
CA ALA A 154 8.17 12.18 5.85
C ALA A 154 8.23 10.65 5.87
N VAL A 155 7.22 9.99 5.30
CA VAL A 155 7.18 8.53 5.25
C VAL A 155 8.24 7.94 4.33
N ALA A 156 8.55 8.60 3.21
CA ALA A 156 9.61 8.15 2.30
C ALA A 156 10.99 8.14 2.97
N ARG A 157 11.23 9.03 3.94
CA ARG A 157 12.45 9.04 4.77
C ARG A 157 12.46 7.96 5.84
N ALA A 158 11.33 7.70 6.50
CA ALA A 158 11.23 6.77 7.62
C ALA A 158 11.09 5.29 7.18
N LEU A 159 10.36 5.06 6.10
CA LEU A 159 9.99 3.71 5.65
C LEU A 159 11.18 2.75 5.44
N PRO A 160 12.31 3.15 4.80
CA PRO A 160 13.41 2.22 4.58
C PRO A 160 13.97 1.64 5.88
N GLY A 161 14.17 2.47 6.91
CA GLY A 161 14.64 2.02 8.22
C GLY A 161 13.65 1.06 8.89
N HIS A 162 12.38 1.44 8.97
CA HIS A 162 11.33 0.59 9.55
C HIS A 162 11.12 -0.72 8.77
N TRP A 163 11.37 -0.71 7.45
CA TRP A 163 11.28 -1.91 6.63
C TRP A 163 12.43 -2.86 6.89
N VAL A 164 13.66 -2.32 7.05
CA VAL A 164 14.83 -3.11 7.46
C VAL A 164 14.63 -3.75 8.83
N GLU A 165 14.18 -2.99 9.82
CA GLU A 165 13.86 -3.51 11.16
C GLU A 165 12.91 -4.70 11.11
N ARG A 166 11.90 -4.65 10.24
CA ARG A 166 10.83 -5.64 10.22
C ARG A 166 11.11 -6.83 9.30
N TYR A 167 11.82 -6.60 8.18
CA TYR A 167 11.97 -7.60 7.10
C TYR A 167 13.42 -7.90 6.72
N GLY A 168 14.40 -7.19 7.29
CA GLY A 168 15.82 -7.44 7.06
C GLY A 168 16.38 -6.90 5.74
N TYR A 169 15.62 -6.14 4.95
CA TYR A 169 16.09 -5.53 3.72
C TYR A 169 15.47 -4.14 3.50
N ALA A 170 16.17 -3.28 2.75
CA ALA A 170 15.67 -1.94 2.43
C ALA A 170 14.95 -1.94 1.08
N PRO A 171 13.73 -1.35 0.98
CA PRO A 171 13.11 -1.08 -0.31
C PRO A 171 13.89 0.00 -1.07
N VAL A 172 13.81 -0.04 -2.39
CA VAL A 172 14.57 0.83 -3.30
C VAL A 172 13.67 1.78 -4.07
N LEU A 173 12.42 1.37 -4.30
CA LEU A 173 11.43 2.13 -5.07
C LEU A 173 10.07 2.01 -4.39
N LEU A 174 9.33 3.12 -4.35
CA LEU A 174 7.91 3.11 -4.01
C LEU A 174 7.07 3.22 -5.30
N GLU A 175 5.89 2.59 -5.30
CA GLU A 175 4.89 2.75 -6.36
C GLU A 175 3.51 3.06 -5.77
N THR A 176 2.66 3.76 -6.52
CA THR A 176 1.25 3.97 -6.16
C THR A 176 0.37 4.09 -7.39
N PHE A 177 -0.94 3.96 -7.18
CA PHE A 177 -1.96 4.03 -8.21
C PHE A 177 -2.99 5.10 -7.85
N VAL A 178 -3.07 6.14 -8.66
CA VAL A 178 -4.02 7.26 -8.47
C VAL A 178 -5.18 7.11 -9.44
N ASP A 179 -6.38 6.98 -8.92
CA ASP A 179 -7.62 6.91 -9.70
C ASP A 179 -7.88 8.26 -10.37
N VAL A 180 -7.70 8.34 -11.68
CA VAL A 180 -7.79 9.59 -12.44
C VAL A 180 -9.22 10.17 -12.49
N GLY A 181 -10.24 9.34 -12.28
CA GLY A 181 -11.62 9.79 -12.18
C GLY A 181 -11.93 10.50 -10.85
N ARG A 182 -11.04 10.39 -9.85
CA ARG A 182 -11.25 10.94 -8.51
C ARG A 182 -10.20 11.95 -8.10
N TYR A 183 -8.94 11.78 -8.54
CA TYR A 183 -7.80 12.52 -8.02
C TYR A 183 -6.83 12.91 -9.14
N ALA A 184 -6.33 14.13 -9.07
CA ALA A 184 -5.32 14.65 -10.01
C ALA A 184 -3.87 14.25 -9.65
N GLY A 185 -3.65 13.55 -8.53
CA GLY A 185 -2.31 13.14 -8.06
C GLY A 185 -1.41 14.28 -7.59
N THR A 186 -1.97 15.45 -7.27
CA THR A 186 -1.22 16.66 -6.93
C THR A 186 -0.27 16.48 -5.75
N CYS A 187 -0.69 15.75 -4.70
CA CYS A 187 0.16 15.50 -3.53
C CYS A 187 1.38 14.63 -3.88
N TYR A 188 1.24 13.66 -4.76
CA TYR A 188 2.35 12.84 -5.24
C TYR A 188 3.33 13.66 -6.08
N LYS A 189 2.83 14.47 -7.02
CA LYS A 189 3.66 15.39 -7.82
C LYS A 189 4.42 16.37 -6.92
N ALA A 190 3.74 16.98 -5.94
CA ALA A 190 4.33 17.89 -4.97
C ALA A 190 5.36 17.21 -4.03
N ALA A 191 5.26 15.90 -3.86
CA ALA A 191 6.23 15.09 -3.11
C ALA A 191 7.31 14.45 -4.02
N ASN A 192 7.50 14.95 -5.23
CA ASN A 192 8.51 14.52 -6.20
C ASN A 192 8.34 13.05 -6.68
N TRP A 193 7.14 12.52 -6.64
CA TRP A 193 6.84 11.24 -7.30
C TRP A 193 6.73 11.46 -8.81
N VAL A 194 7.30 10.55 -9.57
CA VAL A 194 7.32 10.60 -11.04
C VAL A 194 6.14 9.80 -11.58
N ARG A 195 5.30 10.42 -12.41
CA ARG A 195 4.28 9.70 -13.16
C ARG A 195 4.95 8.90 -14.27
N VAL A 196 4.82 7.58 -14.24
CA VAL A 196 5.50 6.68 -15.18
C VAL A 196 4.58 6.08 -16.23
N GLY A 197 3.26 6.19 -16.06
CA GLY A 197 2.28 5.67 -17.01
C GLY A 197 0.90 5.52 -16.41
N GLN A 198 0.11 4.60 -16.99
CA GLN A 198 -1.27 4.33 -16.58
C GLN A 198 -1.57 2.84 -16.58
N THR A 199 -2.49 2.42 -15.70
CA THR A 199 -3.03 1.06 -15.75
C THR A 199 -4.03 0.92 -16.91
N LYS A 200 -4.17 -0.30 -17.43
CA LYS A 200 -5.14 -0.61 -18.48
C LYS A 200 -6.55 -0.89 -17.94
N GLY A 201 -6.88 -0.56 -16.68
CA GLY A 201 -8.19 -0.87 -16.09
C GLY A 201 -8.41 -2.36 -15.79
N ARG A 202 -7.36 -3.19 -15.83
CA ARG A 202 -7.44 -4.62 -15.56
C ARG A 202 -7.41 -4.90 -14.07
N GLY A 203 -8.43 -5.61 -13.54
CA GLY A 203 -8.44 -6.10 -12.16
C GLY A 203 -7.44 -7.23 -11.90
N LYS A 204 -7.00 -7.40 -10.66
CA LYS A 204 -6.08 -8.48 -10.24
C LYS A 204 -6.61 -9.89 -10.62
N LEU A 205 -7.92 -10.07 -10.64
CA LEU A 205 -8.62 -11.32 -10.92
C LEU A 205 -9.35 -11.31 -12.28
N ASP A 206 -9.08 -10.32 -13.13
CA ASP A 206 -9.70 -10.18 -14.45
C ASP A 206 -9.12 -11.20 -15.44
N ARG A 207 -9.63 -12.43 -15.39
CA ARG A 207 -9.24 -13.53 -16.28
C ARG A 207 -9.77 -13.33 -17.70
N ASN A 208 -10.87 -12.63 -17.86
CA ASN A 208 -11.58 -12.44 -19.14
C ASN A 208 -11.17 -11.17 -19.86
N LYS A 209 -10.19 -10.41 -19.36
CA LYS A 209 -9.74 -9.13 -19.91
C LYS A 209 -10.88 -8.11 -20.08
N ALA A 210 -11.82 -8.12 -19.15
CA ALA A 210 -13.01 -7.25 -19.19
C ALA A 210 -12.70 -5.76 -18.96
N TYR A 211 -11.49 -5.44 -18.41
CA TYR A 211 -11.02 -4.07 -18.15
C TYR A 211 -12.04 -3.21 -17.40
N ALA A 212 -12.77 -3.83 -16.48
CA ALA A 212 -13.90 -3.21 -15.77
C ALA A 212 -13.50 -2.19 -14.68
N LEU A 213 -12.21 -2.06 -14.39
CA LEU A 213 -11.72 -1.09 -13.40
C LEU A 213 -11.30 0.21 -14.09
N GLY A 214 -11.53 1.33 -13.40
CA GLY A 214 -11.08 2.65 -13.86
C GLY A 214 -9.56 2.70 -14.09
N VAL A 215 -9.15 3.51 -15.07
CA VAL A 215 -7.73 3.78 -15.35
C VAL A 215 -7.12 4.52 -14.17
N LYS A 216 -5.90 4.15 -13.80
CA LYS A 216 -5.14 4.80 -12.73
C LYS A 216 -3.79 5.26 -13.24
N ASP A 217 -3.40 6.46 -12.88
CA ASP A 217 -2.01 6.91 -13.05
C ASP A 217 -1.09 6.12 -12.12
N ILE A 218 0.06 5.75 -12.67
CA ILE A 218 1.11 5.06 -11.94
C ILE A 218 2.17 6.08 -11.57
N TYR A 219 2.45 6.21 -10.28
CA TYR A 219 3.55 7.04 -9.79
C TYR A 219 4.59 6.17 -9.12
N CYS A 220 5.87 6.52 -9.34
CA CYS A 220 7.02 5.91 -8.68
C CYS A 220 7.85 6.96 -7.93
N TYR A 221 8.43 6.56 -6.80
CA TYR A 221 9.35 7.38 -6.02
C TYR A 221 10.61 6.59 -5.70
N PRO A 222 11.77 6.95 -6.31
CA PRO A 222 13.05 6.35 -5.97
C PRO A 222 13.48 6.70 -4.54
N LEU A 223 13.76 5.68 -3.73
CA LEU A 223 14.28 5.85 -2.37
C LEU A 223 15.82 6.02 -2.35
N SER A 224 16.47 5.76 -3.48
CA SER A 224 17.90 6.02 -3.66
C SER A 224 18.20 6.47 -5.09
N ARG A 225 19.26 7.29 -5.24
CA ARG A 225 19.67 7.81 -6.57
C ARG A 225 20.05 6.70 -7.56
N ASN A 226 20.66 5.63 -7.08
CA ASN A 226 21.08 4.47 -7.86
C ASN A 226 20.03 3.32 -7.87
N PHE A 227 18.74 3.66 -7.78
CA PHE A 227 17.68 2.67 -7.68
C PHE A 227 17.66 1.67 -8.86
N ARG A 228 17.96 2.12 -10.08
CA ARG A 228 18.01 1.25 -11.25
C ARG A 228 19.12 0.21 -11.14
N THR A 229 20.35 0.64 -10.82
CA THR A 229 21.48 -0.24 -10.58
C THR A 229 21.15 -1.33 -9.56
N LYS A 230 20.53 -0.94 -8.43
CA LYS A 230 20.09 -1.86 -7.40
C LYS A 230 18.99 -2.81 -7.86
N LEU A 231 18.02 -2.32 -8.64
CA LEU A 231 16.92 -3.15 -9.16
C LEU A 231 17.35 -4.04 -10.33
N LEU A 232 18.33 -3.65 -11.13
CA LEU A 232 18.89 -4.46 -12.22
C LEU A 232 19.90 -5.51 -11.71
N GLY A 233 20.43 -5.32 -10.51
CA GLY A 233 21.46 -6.20 -9.95
C GLY A 233 22.86 -5.88 -10.47
N GLU A 234 23.02 -4.75 -11.13
CA GLU A 234 24.31 -4.22 -11.61
C GLU A 234 24.95 -3.45 -10.46
N GLY A 235 25.73 -4.10 -9.60
CA GLY A 235 26.38 -3.35 -8.52
C GLY A 235 26.60 -4.09 -7.22
N ASN A 236 26.81 -5.38 -7.31
CA ASN A 236 27.56 -6.08 -6.30
C ASN A 236 28.72 -6.83 -6.98
N PRO A 237 29.89 -6.17 -7.17
CA PRO A 237 31.09 -6.99 -7.33
C PRO A 237 31.19 -7.79 -6.03
N ALA A 238 31.23 -9.10 -6.14
CA ALA A 238 31.49 -10.01 -5.02
C ALA A 238 32.72 -9.51 -4.26
N SER A 239 32.52 -9.20 -2.99
CA SER A 239 33.60 -9.12 -2.00
C SER A 239 33.47 -10.33 -1.09
#